data_43c843cd156b2e690e83c637045f3871
#
_entry.id   43c843cd156b2e690e83c637045f3871
#
_cell.length_a   1.000
_cell.length_b   1.000
_cell.length_c   1.000
_cell.angle_alpha   90.00
_cell.angle_beta   90.00
_cell.angle_gamma   90.00
#
_symmetry.space_group_name_H-M   'P 1'
#
loop_
_entity.id
_entity.type
_entity.pdbx_description
1 polymer ?
#
loop_
_entity_poly.entity_id
_entity_poly.type
_entity_poly.pdbx_seq_one_letter_code
_entity_poly.pdbx_strand_id
1 'polypeptide(L)'
;MKNRVLLSAALVAIVLAAVGCQKPRARAVAPEYDKPLAPGQLALRKITNPAEIPDFTNACHNLSNLSTAIDNSLNYMKKPSSRQFYPYADITHEQVVKSLTAFKDLLNSGLTGSQLNDAIRQKFDVYMSVGCDDVGTVLFTGYYTPIFYGSTAKTAQFQYPLYRQPDDLAKGEDGKILGRKAADGQVTPYPARAEIENSNMLAGNEIVWLDDPFKVYIAHVQGSAVIRMPDGQLVTYGYAANNGHEYKSIIKQLINEGKIPADRVSLASLMDYFKANSALVRQYTQINPRFVFFR
;
A
#
# COMPACT_ATOMS: atom_id res chain seq x y z
N MET A 1 -39.02 49.10 37.35
CA MET A 1 -38.78 47.64 37.23
C MET A 1 -39.27 47.08 35.86
N LYS A 2 -40.27 47.61 35.19
CA LYS A 2 -40.79 47.07 33.90
C LYS A 2 -39.84 47.16 32.72
N ASN A 3 -39.01 48.23 32.61
CA ASN A 3 -38.10 48.44 31.48
C ASN A 3 -36.85 47.55 31.46
N ARG A 4 -36.42 47.00 32.61
CA ARG A 4 -35.26 46.09 32.64
C ARG A 4 -35.59 44.67 32.15
N VAL A 5 -36.84 44.23 32.36
CA VAL A 5 -37.28 42.90 31.92
C VAL A 5 -37.46 42.85 30.40
N LEU A 6 -37.91 43.93 29.79
CA LEU A 6 -38.07 44.02 28.32
C LEU A 6 -36.73 44.05 27.57
N LEU A 7 -35.68 44.71 28.13
CA LEU A 7 -34.36 44.69 27.52
C LEU A 7 -33.69 43.32 27.59
N SER A 8 -33.88 42.61 28.69
CA SER A 8 -33.33 41.25 28.86
C SER A 8 -34.00 40.22 27.94
N ALA A 9 -35.29 40.34 27.68
CA ALA A 9 -36.03 39.48 26.76
C ALA A 9 -35.64 39.73 25.30
N ALA A 10 -35.36 40.97 24.89
CA ALA A 10 -34.91 41.33 23.57
C ALA A 10 -33.47 40.82 23.30
N LEU A 11 -32.57 40.88 24.30
CA LEU A 11 -31.21 40.36 24.15
C LEU A 11 -31.17 38.83 24.02
N VAL A 12 -32.01 38.09 24.73
CA VAL A 12 -32.13 36.63 24.60
C VAL A 12 -32.69 36.22 23.26
N ALA A 13 -33.65 36.95 22.72
CA ALA A 13 -34.22 36.67 21.39
C ALA A 13 -33.21 36.91 20.26
N ILE A 14 -32.34 37.92 20.36
CA ILE A 14 -31.28 38.18 19.37
C ILE A 14 -30.19 37.10 19.43
N VAL A 15 -29.82 36.58 20.59
CA VAL A 15 -28.83 35.48 20.73
C VAL A 15 -29.39 34.16 20.20
N LEU A 16 -30.68 33.86 20.38
CA LEU A 16 -31.33 32.66 19.85
C LEU A 16 -31.51 32.73 18.31
N ALA A 17 -31.68 33.91 17.71
CA ALA A 17 -31.74 34.08 16.26
C ALA A 17 -30.34 33.95 15.59
N ALA A 18 -29.25 34.20 16.27
CA ALA A 18 -27.88 34.06 15.77
C ALA A 18 -27.39 32.60 15.75
N VAL A 19 -27.99 31.69 16.50
CA VAL A 19 -27.64 30.26 16.54
C VAL A 19 -28.43 29.45 15.49
N GLY A 20 -29.40 30.01 14.79
CA GLY A 20 -30.42 29.34 14.03
C GLY A 20 -30.21 29.21 12.52
N CYS A 21 -29.04 29.42 11.93
CA CYS A 21 -28.82 29.21 10.50
C CYS A 21 -27.39 28.81 10.14
N GLN A 22 -26.86 27.77 10.75
CA GLN A 22 -25.81 27.03 10.07
C GLN A 22 -26.49 26.07 9.09
N LYS A 23 -26.59 26.49 7.81
CA LYS A 23 -26.88 25.54 6.72
C LYS A 23 -25.97 24.34 6.91
N PRO A 24 -26.52 23.09 6.91
CA PRO A 24 -25.65 21.93 6.92
C PRO A 24 -24.64 22.09 5.81
N ARG A 25 -23.36 22.13 6.13
CA ARG A 25 -22.31 22.08 5.12
C ARG A 25 -22.56 20.84 4.30
N ALA A 26 -22.92 21.02 3.03
CA ALA A 26 -23.01 19.92 2.09
C ALA A 26 -21.71 19.13 2.24
N ARG A 27 -21.82 17.85 2.61
CA ARG A 27 -20.67 16.95 2.72
C ARG A 27 -20.08 16.92 1.32
N ALA A 28 -18.88 17.47 1.13
CA ALA A 28 -18.20 17.45 -0.14
C ALA A 28 -18.15 15.97 -0.59
N VAL A 29 -18.72 15.68 -1.76
CA VAL A 29 -18.65 14.34 -2.35
C VAL A 29 -17.16 14.06 -2.57
N ALA A 30 -16.67 12.95 -2.00
CA ALA A 30 -15.28 12.56 -2.21
C ALA A 30 -15.04 12.33 -3.72
N PRO A 31 -13.88 12.76 -4.26
CA PRO A 31 -13.53 12.47 -5.64
C PRO A 31 -13.55 10.97 -5.92
N GLU A 32 -13.95 10.58 -7.12
CA GLU A 32 -13.93 9.20 -7.59
C GLU A 32 -12.49 8.86 -8.06
N TYR A 33 -11.60 8.55 -7.11
CA TYR A 33 -10.16 8.36 -7.36
C TYR A 33 -9.83 7.18 -8.27
N ASP A 34 -10.69 6.17 -8.37
CA ASP A 34 -10.57 4.97 -9.19
C ASP A 34 -11.23 5.10 -10.56
N LYS A 35 -11.68 6.31 -10.94
CA LYS A 35 -12.25 6.58 -12.26
C LYS A 35 -11.22 6.24 -13.35
N PRO A 36 -11.55 5.31 -14.28
CA PRO A 36 -10.65 4.98 -15.37
C PRO A 36 -10.38 6.19 -16.27
N LEU A 37 -9.14 6.29 -16.75
CA LEU A 37 -8.80 7.26 -17.79
C LEU A 37 -9.55 6.93 -19.09
N ALA A 38 -9.83 7.94 -19.91
CA ALA A 38 -10.41 7.75 -21.22
C ALA A 38 -9.45 6.89 -22.11
N PRO A 39 -9.97 6.07 -23.04
CA PRO A 39 -9.13 5.29 -23.93
C PRO A 39 -8.10 6.16 -24.64
N GLY A 40 -6.82 5.79 -24.53
CA GLY A 40 -5.69 6.54 -25.11
C GLY A 40 -5.21 7.74 -24.30
N GLN A 41 -5.88 8.12 -23.23
CA GLN A 41 -5.42 9.18 -22.34
C GLN A 41 -4.24 8.70 -21.49
N LEU A 42 -3.19 9.52 -21.42
CA LEU A 42 -2.03 9.25 -20.56
C LEU A 42 -2.27 9.75 -19.14
N ALA A 43 -1.77 9.03 -18.14
CA ALA A 43 -1.86 9.40 -16.74
C ALA A 43 -0.92 10.57 -16.37
N LEU A 44 0.07 10.85 -17.20
CA LEU A 44 1.03 11.94 -17.03
C LEU A 44 0.91 12.95 -18.18
N ARG A 45 0.97 14.23 -17.83
CA ARG A 45 1.00 15.34 -18.76
C ARG A 45 2.26 16.17 -18.51
N LYS A 46 3.06 16.41 -19.59
CA LYS A 46 4.21 17.29 -19.51
C LYS A 46 3.76 18.74 -19.25
N ILE A 47 4.39 19.40 -18.30
CA ILE A 47 4.19 20.84 -18.06
C ILE A 47 5.03 21.59 -19.09
N THR A 48 4.37 22.27 -20.01
CA THR A 48 5.03 23.02 -21.10
C THR A 48 5.20 24.51 -20.76
N ASN A 49 4.34 25.04 -19.88
CA ASN A 49 4.45 26.42 -19.41
C ASN A 49 5.37 26.48 -18.18
N PRO A 50 6.55 27.12 -18.24
CA PRO A 50 7.48 27.22 -17.11
C PRO A 50 6.88 27.83 -15.84
N ALA A 51 5.86 28.69 -15.97
CA ALA A 51 5.17 29.34 -14.85
C ALA A 51 4.31 28.35 -14.04
N GLU A 52 3.92 27.20 -14.63
CA GLU A 52 3.13 26.14 -13.98
C GLU A 52 4.00 25.11 -13.28
N ILE A 53 5.33 25.11 -13.53
CA ILE A 53 6.25 24.21 -12.85
C ILE A 53 6.32 24.62 -11.37
N PRO A 54 6.01 23.70 -10.43
CA PRO A 54 6.06 24.00 -9.00
C PRO A 54 7.44 24.48 -8.55
N ASP A 55 7.45 25.30 -7.50
CA ASP A 55 8.68 25.61 -6.77
C ASP A 55 9.03 24.47 -5.81
N PHE A 56 10.14 23.79 -6.07
CA PHE A 56 10.63 22.67 -5.26
C PHE A 56 11.57 23.10 -4.13
N THR A 57 11.83 24.41 -3.94
CA THR A 57 12.83 24.93 -3.01
C THR A 57 12.69 24.33 -1.62
N ASN A 58 11.46 24.27 -1.07
CA ASN A 58 11.23 23.72 0.26
C ASN A 58 11.54 22.21 0.32
N ALA A 59 11.18 21.44 -0.70
CA ALA A 59 11.51 20.02 -0.80
C ALA A 59 13.01 19.78 -0.93
N CYS A 60 13.73 20.68 -1.58
CA CYS A 60 15.18 20.62 -1.77
C CYS A 60 16.00 20.88 -0.48
N HIS A 61 15.38 21.23 0.63
CA HIS A 61 16.04 21.31 1.94
C HIS A 61 16.05 19.99 2.71
N ASN A 62 15.17 19.04 2.39
CA ASN A 62 15.11 17.74 3.04
C ASN A 62 15.29 16.61 2.02
N LEU A 63 16.54 16.19 1.87
CA LEU A 63 16.95 15.15 0.93
C LEU A 63 17.20 13.79 1.62
N SER A 64 16.74 13.63 2.87
CA SER A 64 16.93 12.41 3.65
C SER A 64 16.43 11.19 2.89
N ASN A 65 17.26 10.16 2.81
CA ASN A 65 16.96 8.89 2.15
C ASN A 65 16.68 8.95 0.64
N LEU A 66 16.69 10.12 0.01
CA LEU A 66 16.35 10.26 -1.41
C LEU A 66 17.36 9.53 -2.31
N SER A 67 18.67 9.63 -1.99
CA SER A 67 19.71 8.89 -2.72
C SER A 67 19.49 7.37 -2.63
N THR A 68 19.17 6.85 -1.44
CA THR A 68 18.86 5.42 -1.24
C THR A 68 17.60 5.01 -2.03
N ALA A 69 16.57 5.86 -2.07
CA ALA A 69 15.35 5.60 -2.85
C ALA A 69 15.65 5.52 -4.36
N ILE A 70 16.53 6.39 -4.87
CA ILE A 70 16.98 6.35 -6.27
C ILE A 70 17.78 5.08 -6.54
N ASP A 71 18.67 4.65 -5.64
CA ASP A 71 19.43 3.40 -5.78
C ASP A 71 18.52 2.18 -5.84
N ASN A 72 17.48 2.14 -5.00
CA ASN A 72 16.46 1.09 -5.03
C ASN A 72 15.71 1.09 -6.36
N SER A 73 15.36 2.27 -6.88
CA SER A 73 14.71 2.42 -8.18
C SER A 73 15.62 1.95 -9.32
N LEU A 74 16.89 2.36 -9.34
CA LEU A 74 17.87 1.92 -10.33
C LEU A 74 18.11 0.39 -10.25
N ASN A 75 18.09 -0.19 -9.05
CA ASN A 75 18.19 -1.64 -8.88
C ASN A 75 16.96 -2.37 -9.44
N TYR A 76 15.76 -1.81 -9.26
CA TYR A 76 14.55 -2.33 -9.91
C TYR A 76 14.63 -2.24 -11.44
N MET A 77 15.12 -1.12 -11.98
CA MET A 77 15.26 -0.92 -13.43
C MET A 77 16.22 -1.92 -14.09
N LYS A 78 17.11 -2.59 -13.34
CA LYS A 78 17.95 -3.69 -13.86
C LYS A 78 17.18 -4.98 -14.10
N LYS A 79 16.00 -5.15 -13.51
CA LYS A 79 15.21 -6.38 -13.62
C LYS A 79 14.48 -6.43 -14.97
N PRO A 80 14.45 -7.59 -15.67
CA PRO A 80 13.73 -7.73 -16.93
C PRO A 80 12.25 -7.30 -16.84
N SER A 81 11.59 -7.59 -15.71
CA SER A 81 10.19 -7.23 -15.47
C SER A 81 9.91 -5.73 -15.48
N SER A 82 10.92 -4.86 -15.27
CA SER A 82 10.73 -3.42 -15.37
C SER A 82 10.48 -2.94 -16.80
N ARG A 83 10.99 -3.66 -17.80
CA ARG A 83 10.91 -3.27 -19.22
C ARG A 83 9.50 -3.34 -19.78
N GLN A 84 8.62 -4.19 -19.22
CA GLN A 84 7.24 -4.36 -19.69
C GLN A 84 6.38 -3.09 -19.58
N PHE A 85 6.81 -2.10 -18.79
CA PHE A 85 6.10 -0.84 -18.58
C PHE A 85 6.54 0.26 -19.56
N TYR A 86 7.48 -0.03 -20.46
CA TYR A 86 8.03 0.96 -21.39
C TYR A 86 7.95 0.47 -22.85
N PRO A 87 7.86 1.40 -23.84
CA PRO A 87 7.80 2.85 -23.63
C PRO A 87 6.48 3.29 -23.01
N TYR A 88 6.51 4.33 -22.17
CA TYR A 88 5.32 5.06 -21.75
C TYR A 88 5.23 6.33 -22.60
N ALA A 89 4.33 6.36 -23.56
CA ALA A 89 4.34 7.32 -24.66
C ALA A 89 5.71 7.34 -25.36
N ASP A 90 6.42 8.47 -25.32
CA ASP A 90 7.77 8.67 -25.84
C ASP A 90 8.89 8.41 -24.82
N ILE A 91 8.51 8.09 -23.56
CA ILE A 91 9.48 7.86 -22.48
C ILE A 91 9.94 6.40 -22.52
N THR A 92 11.21 6.19 -22.89
CA THR A 92 11.82 4.87 -22.92
C THR A 92 12.36 4.44 -21.55
N HIS A 93 12.54 3.13 -21.37
CA HIS A 93 13.21 2.57 -20.19
C HIS A 93 14.61 3.19 -19.96
N GLU A 94 15.37 3.38 -21.02
CA GLU A 94 16.71 3.98 -20.94
C GLU A 94 16.68 5.44 -20.52
N GLN A 95 15.70 6.22 -20.99
CA GLN A 95 15.51 7.61 -20.54
C GLN A 95 15.23 7.68 -19.05
N VAL A 96 14.41 6.77 -18.51
CA VAL A 96 14.15 6.73 -17.06
C VAL A 96 15.41 6.39 -16.27
N VAL A 97 16.21 5.42 -16.73
CA VAL A 97 17.50 5.11 -16.09
C VAL A 97 18.44 6.31 -16.13
N LYS A 98 18.56 6.99 -17.27
CA LYS A 98 19.36 8.21 -17.41
C LYS A 98 18.86 9.34 -16.50
N SER A 99 17.55 9.55 -16.41
CA SER A 99 16.96 10.56 -15.54
C SER A 99 17.24 10.29 -14.07
N LEU A 100 17.07 9.04 -13.60
CA LEU A 100 17.39 8.67 -12.22
C LEU A 100 18.88 8.87 -11.90
N THR A 101 19.77 8.48 -12.82
CA THR A 101 21.22 8.67 -12.67
C THR A 101 21.57 10.15 -12.61
N ALA A 102 21.04 10.96 -13.55
CA ALA A 102 21.30 12.39 -13.59
C ALA A 102 20.76 13.11 -12.33
N PHE A 103 19.61 12.64 -11.78
CA PHE A 103 19.08 13.20 -10.55
C PHE A 103 19.96 12.82 -9.33
N LYS A 104 20.48 11.59 -9.28
CA LYS A 104 21.42 11.17 -8.26
C LYS A 104 22.72 12.01 -8.29
N ASP A 105 23.25 12.26 -9.49
CA ASP A 105 24.43 13.09 -9.66
C ASP A 105 24.18 14.52 -9.18
N LEU A 106 22.98 15.05 -9.44
CA LEU A 106 22.57 16.37 -8.99
C LEU A 106 22.46 16.44 -7.46
N LEU A 107 21.93 15.39 -6.79
CA LEU A 107 21.93 15.30 -5.33
C LEU A 107 23.33 15.26 -4.72
N ASN A 108 24.25 14.59 -5.40
CA ASN A 108 25.65 14.49 -4.96
C ASN A 108 26.48 15.75 -5.23
N SER A 109 25.96 16.72 -5.98
CA SER A 109 26.65 17.98 -6.27
C SER A 109 26.73 18.94 -5.06
N GLY A 110 26.02 18.64 -3.98
CA GLY A 110 25.97 19.51 -2.79
C GLY A 110 25.01 20.69 -2.89
N LEU A 111 24.28 20.84 -4.00
CA LEU A 111 23.25 21.88 -4.15
C LEU A 111 22.08 21.60 -3.22
N THR A 112 21.49 22.66 -2.65
CA THR A 112 20.29 22.57 -1.78
C THR A 112 19.37 23.77 -2.03
N GLY A 113 18.15 23.71 -1.52
CA GLY A 113 17.19 24.82 -1.57
C GLY A 113 16.97 25.33 -3.00
N SER A 114 17.05 26.65 -3.18
CA SER A 114 16.81 27.30 -4.48
C SER A 114 17.81 26.87 -5.56
N GLN A 115 19.06 26.68 -5.23
CA GLN A 115 20.08 26.26 -6.21
C GLN A 115 19.76 24.87 -6.79
N LEU A 116 19.34 23.94 -5.95
CA LEU A 116 18.91 22.61 -6.41
C LEU A 116 17.60 22.69 -7.20
N ASN A 117 16.63 23.50 -6.75
CA ASN A 117 15.39 23.76 -7.48
C ASN A 117 15.67 24.25 -8.90
N ASP A 118 16.55 25.25 -9.05
CA ASP A 118 16.89 25.83 -10.35
C ASP A 118 17.58 24.81 -11.26
N ALA A 119 18.49 24.03 -10.70
CA ALA A 119 19.18 22.97 -11.43
C ALA A 119 18.21 21.86 -11.89
N ILE A 120 17.21 21.48 -11.08
CA ILE A 120 16.15 20.54 -11.47
C ILE A 120 15.35 21.10 -12.63
N ARG A 121 14.87 22.34 -12.52
CA ARG A 121 14.04 23.00 -13.54
C ARG A 121 14.77 23.20 -14.87
N GLN A 122 16.09 23.34 -14.85
CA GLN A 122 16.91 23.47 -16.06
C GLN A 122 17.21 22.11 -16.72
N LYS A 123 17.34 21.04 -15.92
CA LYS A 123 17.86 19.75 -16.40
C LYS A 123 16.78 18.75 -16.74
N PHE A 124 15.58 18.90 -16.18
CA PHE A 124 14.50 17.91 -16.31
C PHE A 124 13.23 18.51 -16.88
N ASP A 125 12.56 17.71 -17.71
CA ASP A 125 11.17 17.92 -18.04
C ASP A 125 10.30 17.52 -16.85
N VAL A 126 9.33 18.35 -16.50
CA VAL A 126 8.42 18.11 -15.39
C VAL A 126 7.08 17.62 -15.93
N TYR A 127 6.60 16.53 -15.35
CA TYR A 127 5.29 15.97 -15.66
C TYR A 127 4.40 16.02 -14.42
N MET A 128 3.11 16.27 -14.62
CA MET A 128 2.09 16.19 -13.58
C MET A 128 1.16 15.00 -13.83
N SER A 129 0.66 14.38 -12.76
CA SER A 129 -0.45 13.45 -12.88
C SER A 129 -1.70 14.20 -13.31
N VAL A 130 -2.47 13.64 -14.26
CA VAL A 130 -3.76 14.24 -14.67
C VAL A 130 -4.83 14.07 -13.58
N GLY A 131 -4.64 13.08 -12.67
CA GLY A 131 -5.59 12.81 -11.61
C GLY A 131 -6.89 12.18 -12.10
N CYS A 132 -7.86 12.00 -11.19
CA CYS A 132 -9.18 11.46 -11.53
C CYS A 132 -10.11 12.47 -12.24
N ASP A 133 -9.75 13.74 -12.26
CA ASP A 133 -10.56 14.87 -12.75
C ASP A 133 -9.86 15.71 -13.85
N ASP A 134 -8.71 15.24 -14.35
CA ASP A 134 -7.86 15.92 -15.34
C ASP A 134 -7.23 17.25 -14.87
N VAL A 135 -7.36 17.59 -13.57
CA VAL A 135 -6.75 18.78 -12.97
C VAL A 135 -5.72 18.44 -11.88
N GLY A 136 -5.36 17.16 -11.76
CA GLY A 136 -4.30 16.73 -10.88
C GLY A 136 -4.74 16.19 -9.51
N THR A 137 -6.03 15.96 -9.29
CA THR A 137 -6.50 15.39 -8.02
C THR A 137 -6.12 13.92 -7.93
N VAL A 138 -5.22 13.59 -7.01
CA VAL A 138 -4.72 12.24 -6.76
C VAL A 138 -4.92 11.84 -5.29
N LEU A 139 -5.09 10.55 -5.05
CA LEU A 139 -5.13 9.98 -3.72
C LEU A 139 -3.73 9.58 -3.28
N PHE A 140 -3.22 10.21 -2.24
CA PHE A 140 -2.01 9.74 -1.55
C PHE A 140 -2.38 8.70 -0.51
N THR A 141 -1.74 7.56 -0.56
CA THR A 141 -1.89 6.49 0.42
C THR A 141 -0.56 6.23 1.14
N GLY A 142 -0.64 5.76 2.38
CA GLY A 142 0.53 5.37 3.15
C GLY A 142 0.72 3.85 3.14
N TYR A 143 1.96 3.39 3.06
CA TYR A 143 2.28 2.00 3.32
C TYR A 143 2.29 1.73 4.81
N TYR A 144 1.59 0.69 5.23
CA TYR A 144 1.62 0.19 6.60
C TYR A 144 2.34 -1.16 6.63
N THR A 145 3.44 -1.23 7.36
CA THR A 145 4.12 -2.49 7.65
C THR A 145 3.81 -2.87 9.10
N PRO A 146 3.05 -3.94 9.33
CA PRO A 146 2.70 -4.35 10.69
C PRO A 146 3.94 -4.83 11.44
N ILE A 147 3.99 -4.55 12.75
CA ILE A 147 4.96 -5.11 13.68
C ILE A 147 4.23 -6.13 14.55
N PHE A 148 4.62 -7.38 14.45
CA PHE A 148 4.05 -8.48 15.23
C PHE A 148 5.09 -9.12 16.13
N TYR A 149 4.66 -9.87 17.13
CA TYR A 149 5.53 -10.72 17.94
C TYR A 149 5.65 -12.10 17.29
N GLY A 150 6.85 -12.67 17.30
CA GLY A 150 7.11 -13.98 16.72
C GLY A 150 8.39 -14.63 17.22
N SER A 151 8.63 -15.85 16.78
CA SER A 151 9.80 -16.66 17.09
C SER A 151 10.21 -17.51 15.90
N THR A 152 11.50 -17.76 15.73
CA THR A 152 12.01 -18.73 14.73
C THR A 152 11.69 -20.17 15.09
N ALA A 153 11.35 -20.45 16.36
CA ALA A 153 10.93 -21.75 16.82
C ALA A 153 9.44 -21.77 17.16
N LYS A 154 8.76 -22.89 16.84
CA LYS A 154 7.40 -23.14 17.30
C LYS A 154 7.38 -23.31 18.81
N THR A 155 6.49 -22.58 19.50
CA THR A 155 6.31 -22.67 20.96
C THR A 155 4.84 -22.73 21.31
N ALA A 156 4.50 -22.87 22.60
CA ALA A 156 3.10 -22.78 23.04
C ALA A 156 2.45 -21.42 22.70
N GLN A 157 3.23 -20.33 22.65
CA GLN A 157 2.76 -18.99 22.32
C GLN A 157 2.76 -18.74 20.81
N PHE A 158 3.80 -19.16 20.10
CA PHE A 158 4.00 -18.89 18.68
C PHE A 158 3.72 -20.15 17.87
N GLN A 159 2.52 -20.26 17.28
CA GLN A 159 2.02 -21.47 16.65
C GLN A 159 1.71 -21.33 15.16
N TYR A 160 1.62 -20.10 14.64
CA TYR A 160 1.11 -19.81 13.31
C TYR A 160 2.25 -19.33 12.39
N PRO A 161 2.70 -20.15 11.40
CA PRO A 161 3.90 -19.86 10.64
C PRO A 161 3.68 -18.92 9.46
N LEU A 162 4.73 -18.15 9.13
CA LEU A 162 4.98 -17.67 7.78
C LEU A 162 5.95 -18.64 7.09
N TYR A 163 5.77 -18.80 5.78
CA TYR A 163 6.53 -19.78 5.00
C TYR A 163 7.41 -19.11 3.97
N ARG A 164 8.62 -19.65 3.75
CA ARG A 164 9.43 -19.32 2.59
C ARG A 164 8.79 -19.84 1.31
N GLN A 165 9.24 -19.33 0.18
CA GLN A 165 8.85 -19.86 -1.12
C GLN A 165 9.29 -21.34 -1.21
N PRO A 166 8.36 -22.27 -1.53
CA PRO A 166 8.71 -23.68 -1.72
C PRO A 166 9.39 -23.89 -3.08
N ASP A 167 10.21 -24.94 -3.14
CA ASP A 167 11.03 -25.26 -4.32
C ASP A 167 10.18 -25.77 -5.52
N ASP A 168 8.98 -26.28 -5.24
CA ASP A 168 8.03 -26.74 -6.25
C ASP A 168 7.18 -25.62 -6.89
N LEU A 169 7.40 -24.35 -6.49
CA LEU A 169 6.72 -23.21 -7.10
C LEU A 169 7.36 -22.86 -8.45
N ALA A 170 6.68 -23.17 -9.55
CA ALA A 170 7.13 -22.86 -10.90
C ALA A 170 6.86 -21.41 -11.27
N LYS A 171 7.87 -20.75 -11.85
CA LYS A 171 7.79 -19.37 -12.37
C LYS A 171 8.24 -19.32 -13.82
N GLY A 172 7.60 -18.46 -14.60
CA GLY A 172 8.07 -18.09 -15.93
C GLY A 172 9.29 -17.15 -15.89
N GLU A 173 9.90 -16.94 -17.04
CA GLU A 173 11.03 -16.01 -17.19
C GLU A 173 10.63 -14.56 -16.84
N ASP A 174 9.38 -14.20 -17.05
CA ASP A 174 8.77 -12.91 -16.70
C ASP A 174 8.44 -12.79 -15.18
N GLY A 175 8.68 -13.87 -14.40
CA GLY A 175 8.39 -13.94 -12.98
C GLY A 175 6.93 -14.27 -12.63
N LYS A 176 6.06 -14.51 -13.64
CA LYS A 176 4.69 -14.97 -13.38
C LYS A 176 4.70 -16.37 -12.76
N ILE A 177 3.76 -16.59 -11.87
CA ILE A 177 3.55 -17.91 -11.28
C ILE A 177 2.84 -18.78 -12.31
N LEU A 178 3.50 -19.89 -12.68
CA LEU A 178 2.96 -20.90 -13.60
C LEU A 178 2.16 -21.96 -12.85
N GLY A 179 2.52 -22.25 -11.59
CA GLY A 179 1.85 -23.24 -10.78
C GLY A 179 2.80 -24.03 -9.89
N ARG A 180 2.44 -25.28 -9.62
CA ARG A 180 3.20 -26.27 -8.86
C ARG A 180 3.84 -27.28 -9.79
N LYS A 181 5.14 -27.47 -9.69
CA LYS A 181 5.89 -28.46 -10.43
C LYS A 181 5.87 -29.80 -9.68
N ALA A 182 5.36 -30.84 -10.30
CA ALA A 182 5.40 -32.20 -9.80
C ALA A 182 6.77 -32.86 -10.09
N ALA A 183 7.02 -34.01 -9.46
CA ALA A 183 8.27 -34.76 -9.62
C ALA A 183 8.52 -35.22 -11.07
N ASP A 184 7.47 -35.47 -11.83
CA ASP A 184 7.51 -35.81 -13.26
C ASP A 184 7.71 -34.59 -14.18
N GLY A 185 7.83 -33.40 -13.61
CA GLY A 185 8.02 -32.14 -14.33
C GLY A 185 6.72 -31.48 -14.81
N GLN A 186 5.56 -32.08 -14.64
CA GLN A 186 4.28 -31.46 -14.97
C GLN A 186 4.03 -30.25 -14.07
N VAL A 187 3.41 -29.22 -14.63
CA VAL A 187 3.00 -28.01 -13.87
C VAL A 187 1.48 -27.97 -13.80
N THR A 188 0.96 -27.94 -12.60
CA THR A 188 -0.47 -27.78 -12.30
C THR A 188 -0.71 -26.46 -11.56
N PRO A 189 -1.93 -25.91 -11.53
CA PRO A 189 -2.22 -24.76 -10.68
C PRO A 189 -1.75 -24.98 -9.25
N TYR A 190 -1.11 -23.97 -8.65
CA TYR A 190 -0.71 -24.09 -7.24
C TYR A 190 -1.96 -24.14 -6.36
N PRO A 191 -2.00 -24.94 -5.27
CA PRO A 191 -3.16 -25.03 -4.40
C PRO A 191 -3.60 -23.69 -3.83
N ALA A 192 -4.91 -23.54 -3.62
CA ALA A 192 -5.48 -22.38 -2.96
C ALA A 192 -5.15 -22.35 -1.46
N ARG A 193 -5.30 -21.18 -0.81
CA ARG A 193 -5.05 -21.02 0.63
C ARG A 193 -5.67 -22.11 1.48
N ALA A 194 -6.95 -22.42 1.25
CA ALA A 194 -7.66 -23.41 2.05
C ALA A 194 -7.02 -24.80 1.95
N GLU A 195 -6.55 -25.20 0.77
CA GLU A 195 -5.88 -26.48 0.54
C GLU A 195 -4.49 -26.49 1.20
N ILE A 196 -3.72 -25.39 1.06
CA ILE A 196 -2.42 -25.23 1.70
C ILE A 196 -2.55 -25.34 3.22
N GLU A 197 -3.46 -24.57 3.82
CA GLU A 197 -3.64 -24.51 5.27
C GLU A 197 -4.27 -25.79 5.87
N ASN A 198 -4.99 -26.58 5.05
CA ASN A 198 -5.58 -27.86 5.46
C ASN A 198 -4.67 -29.06 5.24
N SER A 199 -3.47 -28.86 4.72
CA SER A 199 -2.48 -29.88 4.44
C SER A 199 -1.16 -29.61 5.16
N ASN A 200 -0.22 -30.54 5.07
CA ASN A 200 1.16 -30.39 5.55
C ASN A 200 2.14 -30.10 4.40
N MET A 201 1.66 -29.65 3.23
CA MET A 201 2.49 -29.51 2.03
C MET A 201 3.66 -28.54 2.17
N LEU A 202 3.58 -27.59 3.10
CA LEU A 202 4.63 -26.61 3.37
C LEU A 202 5.50 -26.98 4.60
N ALA A 203 5.37 -28.18 5.15
CA ALA A 203 6.19 -28.62 6.28
C ALA A 203 7.69 -28.52 5.95
N GLY A 204 8.47 -27.90 6.85
CA GLY A 204 9.90 -27.62 6.65
C GLY A 204 10.20 -26.31 5.90
N ASN A 205 9.17 -25.56 5.49
CA ASN A 205 9.32 -24.25 4.88
C ASN A 205 8.97 -23.08 5.83
N GLU A 206 8.71 -23.38 7.11
CA GLU A 206 8.43 -22.36 8.12
C GLU A 206 9.67 -21.52 8.40
N ILE A 207 9.52 -20.19 8.42
CA ILE A 207 10.64 -19.27 8.69
C ILE A 207 10.48 -18.48 9.98
N VAL A 208 9.23 -18.28 10.41
CA VAL A 208 8.90 -17.61 11.66
C VAL A 208 7.48 -17.98 12.06
N TRP A 209 7.23 -18.06 13.37
CA TRP A 209 5.95 -18.40 13.96
C TRP A 209 5.38 -17.20 14.72
N LEU A 210 4.13 -16.85 14.48
CA LEU A 210 3.40 -15.76 15.13
C LEU A 210 2.45 -16.32 16.19
N ASP A 211 1.97 -15.42 17.05
CA ASP A 211 1.07 -15.70 18.18
C ASP A 211 -0.42 -15.75 17.80
N ASP A 212 -0.78 -15.30 16.58
CA ASP A 212 -2.18 -15.10 16.16
C ASP A 212 -2.36 -15.41 14.67
N PRO A 213 -3.34 -16.26 14.29
CA PRO A 213 -3.56 -16.64 12.89
C PRO A 213 -4.06 -15.47 12.02
N PHE A 214 -4.77 -14.51 12.61
CA PHE A 214 -5.20 -13.34 11.84
C PHE A 214 -4.04 -12.38 11.54
N LYS A 215 -3.04 -12.26 12.44
CA LYS A 215 -1.80 -11.52 12.17
C LYS A 215 -1.03 -12.14 11.00
N VAL A 216 -0.98 -13.48 10.91
CA VAL A 216 -0.43 -14.18 9.74
C VAL A 216 -1.18 -13.77 8.46
N TYR A 217 -2.51 -13.77 8.49
CA TYR A 217 -3.30 -13.34 7.35
C TYR A 217 -3.03 -11.87 6.96
N ILE A 218 -2.89 -10.97 7.94
CA ILE A 218 -2.51 -9.57 7.66
C ILE A 218 -1.14 -9.49 7.01
N ALA A 219 -0.14 -10.25 7.48
CA ALA A 219 1.17 -10.32 6.83
C ALA A 219 1.06 -10.75 5.36
N HIS A 220 0.23 -11.76 5.06
CA HIS A 220 -0.04 -12.19 3.68
C HIS A 220 -0.71 -11.10 2.82
N VAL A 221 -1.68 -10.35 3.38
CA VAL A 221 -2.36 -9.26 2.66
C VAL A 221 -1.40 -8.11 2.38
N GLN A 222 -0.57 -7.74 3.36
CA GLN A 222 0.43 -6.67 3.21
C GLN A 222 1.65 -7.11 2.36
N GLY A 223 1.92 -8.41 2.27
CA GLY A 223 3.09 -8.95 1.58
C GLY A 223 4.41 -8.74 2.32
N SER A 224 4.38 -8.16 3.52
CA SER A 224 5.53 -7.98 4.40
C SER A 224 5.11 -7.79 5.84
N ALA A 225 6.01 -8.12 6.78
CA ALA A 225 5.83 -7.85 8.19
C ALA A 225 7.17 -7.62 8.87
N VAL A 226 7.19 -6.77 9.90
CA VAL A 226 8.32 -6.69 10.85
C VAL A 226 7.97 -7.53 12.05
N ILE A 227 8.85 -8.45 12.40
CA ILE A 227 8.65 -9.35 13.54
C ILE A 227 9.57 -8.92 14.68
N ARG A 228 8.98 -8.64 15.82
CA ARG A 228 9.72 -8.45 17.07
C ARG A 228 9.98 -9.81 17.68
N MET A 229 11.25 -10.20 17.68
CA MET A 229 11.72 -11.46 18.24
C MET A 229 11.74 -11.42 19.78
N PRO A 230 11.84 -12.58 20.47
CA PRO A 230 11.84 -12.61 21.94
C PRO A 230 12.99 -11.84 22.58
N ASP A 231 14.11 -11.68 21.90
CA ASP A 231 15.28 -10.87 22.32
C ASP A 231 15.11 -9.37 22.04
N GLY A 232 13.95 -8.95 21.48
CA GLY A 232 13.65 -7.57 21.11
C GLY A 232 14.12 -7.15 19.73
N GLN A 233 14.89 -7.97 19.02
CA GLN A 233 15.33 -7.68 17.65
C GLN A 233 14.13 -7.54 16.72
N LEU A 234 14.20 -6.58 15.78
CA LEU A 234 13.23 -6.42 14.71
C LEU A 234 13.76 -7.05 13.42
N VAL A 235 13.06 -8.06 12.92
CA VAL A 235 13.40 -8.76 11.67
C VAL A 235 12.30 -8.50 10.65
N THR A 236 12.68 -8.06 9.44
CA THR A 236 11.73 -7.82 8.35
C THR A 236 11.63 -9.05 7.46
N TYR A 237 10.43 -9.57 7.31
CA TYR A 237 10.08 -10.61 6.35
C TYR A 237 9.37 -9.96 5.17
N GLY A 238 9.98 -9.99 3.99
CA GLY A 238 9.45 -9.38 2.78
C GLY A 238 8.83 -10.41 1.85
N TYR A 239 8.09 -9.93 0.86
CA TYR A 239 7.49 -10.74 -0.19
C TYR A 239 8.54 -11.50 -1.00
N ALA A 240 8.33 -12.80 -1.21
CA ALA A 240 9.11 -13.63 -2.11
C ALA A 240 8.30 -14.08 -3.34
N ALA A 241 7.08 -14.54 -3.12
CA ALA A 241 6.17 -15.02 -4.15
C ALA A 241 4.73 -15.12 -3.62
N ASN A 242 3.81 -15.54 -4.47
CA ASN A 242 2.48 -15.99 -4.10
C ASN A 242 2.12 -17.27 -4.87
N ASN A 243 0.96 -17.85 -4.60
CA ASN A 243 0.49 -19.07 -5.23
C ASN A 243 -0.23 -18.86 -6.59
N GLY A 244 -0.20 -17.67 -7.18
CA GLY A 244 -0.80 -17.36 -8.47
C GLY A 244 -2.31 -17.08 -8.46
N HIS A 245 -3.00 -17.26 -7.33
CA HIS A 245 -4.44 -16.97 -7.23
C HIS A 245 -4.72 -15.49 -7.07
N GLU A 246 -5.87 -15.05 -7.59
CA GLU A 246 -6.38 -13.70 -7.40
C GLU A 246 -6.79 -13.44 -5.95
N TYR A 247 -6.59 -12.20 -5.51
CA TYR A 247 -7.00 -11.78 -4.17
C TYR A 247 -8.53 -11.65 -4.08
N LYS A 248 -9.12 -12.23 -3.04
CA LYS A 248 -10.51 -12.02 -2.66
C LYS A 248 -10.61 -11.34 -1.30
N SER A 249 -11.30 -10.22 -1.24
CA SER A 249 -11.46 -9.45 -0.02
C SER A 249 -12.43 -10.14 0.95
N ILE A 250 -11.93 -10.47 2.15
CA ILE A 250 -12.78 -10.96 3.25
C ILE A 250 -13.64 -9.85 3.85
N ILE A 251 -13.22 -8.59 3.66
CA ILE A 251 -13.94 -7.41 4.19
C ILE A 251 -15.33 -7.31 3.56
N LYS A 252 -15.42 -7.51 2.23
CA LYS A 252 -16.71 -7.49 1.53
C LYS A 252 -17.69 -8.53 2.12
N GLN A 253 -17.18 -9.72 2.47
CA GLN A 253 -17.98 -10.76 3.08
C GLN A 253 -18.47 -10.35 4.47
N LEU A 254 -17.57 -9.82 5.32
CA LEU A 254 -17.92 -9.35 6.68
C LEU A 254 -18.97 -8.23 6.65
N ILE A 255 -18.88 -7.31 5.69
CA ILE A 255 -19.87 -6.25 5.50
C ILE A 255 -21.23 -6.84 5.06
N ASN A 256 -21.23 -7.70 4.06
CA ASN A 256 -22.44 -8.33 3.53
C ASN A 256 -23.20 -9.15 4.59
N GLU A 257 -22.46 -9.75 5.52
CA GLU A 257 -23.03 -10.50 6.65
C GLU A 257 -23.37 -9.63 7.87
N GLY A 258 -23.20 -8.30 7.76
CA GLY A 258 -23.51 -7.36 8.84
C GLY A 258 -22.59 -7.50 10.07
N LYS A 259 -21.41 -8.13 9.92
CA LYS A 259 -20.44 -8.34 11.02
C LYS A 259 -19.69 -7.06 11.35
N ILE A 260 -19.37 -6.26 10.35
CA ILE A 260 -18.69 -4.95 10.50
C ILE A 260 -19.42 -3.94 9.62
N PRO A 261 -19.84 -2.79 10.15
CA PRO A 261 -20.41 -1.71 9.36
C PRO A 261 -19.39 -1.17 8.33
N ALA A 262 -19.83 -0.90 7.09
CA ALA A 262 -18.93 -0.45 6.02
C ALA A 262 -18.19 0.86 6.34
N ASP A 263 -18.81 1.75 7.10
CA ASP A 263 -18.25 3.04 7.53
C ASP A 263 -17.26 2.93 8.70
N ARG A 264 -17.13 1.74 9.31
CA ARG A 264 -16.23 1.47 10.45
C ARG A 264 -15.13 0.47 10.13
N VAL A 265 -14.94 0.14 8.87
CA VAL A 265 -13.87 -0.79 8.48
C VAL A 265 -12.50 -0.12 8.63
N SER A 266 -11.67 -0.75 9.46
CA SER A 266 -10.25 -0.40 9.64
C SER A 266 -9.48 -1.66 10.02
N LEU A 267 -8.15 -1.63 9.92
CA LEU A 267 -7.33 -2.75 10.40
C LEU A 267 -7.57 -3.01 11.89
N ALA A 268 -7.70 -1.95 12.70
CA ALA A 268 -7.97 -2.08 14.13
C ALA A 268 -9.31 -2.80 14.39
N SER A 269 -10.40 -2.38 13.72
CA SER A 269 -11.72 -3.01 13.90
C SER A 269 -11.74 -4.47 13.44
N LEU A 270 -10.98 -4.82 12.39
CA LEU A 270 -10.81 -6.21 11.96
C LEU A 270 -10.04 -7.04 12.98
N MET A 271 -8.94 -6.51 13.53
CA MET A 271 -8.17 -7.18 14.58
C MET A 271 -9.01 -7.40 15.84
N ASP A 272 -9.79 -6.40 16.28
CA ASP A 272 -10.69 -6.51 17.43
C ASP A 272 -11.79 -7.54 17.18
N TYR A 273 -12.39 -7.54 15.98
CA TYR A 273 -13.41 -8.52 15.61
C TYR A 273 -12.87 -9.95 15.67
N PHE A 274 -11.72 -10.23 15.06
CA PHE A 274 -11.17 -11.57 15.04
C PHE A 274 -10.52 -11.98 16.37
N LYS A 275 -10.07 -11.05 17.18
CA LYS A 275 -9.67 -11.31 18.57
C LYS A 275 -10.86 -11.80 19.40
N ALA A 276 -12.03 -11.17 19.25
CA ALA A 276 -13.27 -11.59 19.91
C ALA A 276 -13.88 -12.88 19.32
N ASN A 277 -13.56 -13.20 18.06
CA ASN A 277 -14.13 -14.31 17.29
C ASN A 277 -13.04 -15.20 16.69
N SER A 278 -12.06 -15.63 17.49
CA SER A 278 -10.86 -16.36 17.02
C SER A 278 -11.19 -17.66 16.27
N ALA A 279 -12.25 -18.34 16.65
CA ALA A 279 -12.73 -19.56 15.97
C ALA A 279 -13.15 -19.32 14.50
N LEU A 280 -13.51 -18.08 14.14
CA LEU A 280 -13.95 -17.71 12.80
C LEU A 280 -12.79 -17.30 11.88
N VAL A 281 -11.58 -17.06 12.40
CA VAL A 281 -10.44 -16.59 11.62
C VAL A 281 -10.23 -17.46 10.37
N ARG A 282 -10.09 -18.74 10.54
CA ARG A 282 -9.83 -19.69 9.45
C ARG A 282 -10.94 -19.69 8.41
N GLN A 283 -12.21 -19.69 8.85
CA GLN A 283 -13.37 -19.66 7.97
C GLN A 283 -13.34 -18.46 7.04
N TYR A 284 -13.06 -17.26 7.56
CA TYR A 284 -13.04 -16.05 6.74
C TYR A 284 -11.76 -15.92 5.92
N THR A 285 -10.59 -16.19 6.48
CA THR A 285 -9.32 -16.02 5.77
C THR A 285 -9.19 -16.96 4.57
N GLN A 286 -9.78 -18.16 4.63
CA GLN A 286 -9.80 -19.14 3.54
C GLN A 286 -10.70 -18.75 2.35
N ILE A 287 -11.56 -17.73 2.48
CA ILE A 287 -12.31 -17.13 1.36
C ILE A 287 -11.34 -16.52 0.33
N ASN A 288 -10.21 -15.98 0.81
CA ASN A 288 -9.15 -15.47 -0.06
C ASN A 288 -8.23 -16.63 -0.50
N PRO A 289 -8.29 -17.08 -1.77
CA PRO A 289 -7.46 -18.19 -2.24
C PRO A 289 -5.97 -17.86 -2.36
N ARG A 290 -5.63 -16.54 -2.38
CA ARG A 290 -4.24 -16.09 -2.52
C ARG A 290 -3.43 -16.38 -1.26
N PHE A 291 -2.25 -17.00 -1.43
CA PHE A 291 -1.29 -17.30 -0.39
C PHE A 291 0.06 -16.65 -0.73
N VAL A 292 0.71 -16.01 0.23
CA VAL A 292 1.98 -15.31 0.04
C VAL A 292 3.11 -16.06 0.73
N PHE A 293 4.26 -16.15 0.07
CA PHE A 293 5.50 -16.70 0.60
C PHE A 293 6.48 -15.56 0.88
N PHE A 294 7.32 -15.73 1.89
CA PHE A 294 8.19 -14.69 2.44
C PHE A 294 9.68 -15.04 2.31
N ARG A 295 10.52 -14.04 2.53
CA ARG A 295 11.99 -14.16 2.58
C ARG A 295 12.58 -13.25 3.64
#